data_fa93ca610360ed850918a21245fe3b04
#
_entry.id   fa93ca610360ed850918a21245fe3b04
#
_cell.length_a   1.000
_cell.length_b   1.000
_cell.length_c   1.000
_cell.angle_alpha   90.00
_cell.angle_beta   90.00
_cell.angle_gamma   90.00
#
_symmetry.space_group_name_H-M   'P 1'
#
loop_
_entity.id
_entity.type
_entity.pdbx_description
1 polymer ?
#
loop_
_entity_poly.entity_id
_entity_poly.type
_entity_poly.pdbx_seq_one_letter_code
_entity_poly.pdbx_strand_id
1 'polypeptide(L)'
;TSSSGTPPLKRSARAQRPSNYLFRQFTQPDGILDYLTFARNFILDCEQRHDWRDVERVLDCCHALAPYGVDRYKKPARLSARRERERLAERMRFAQRHYNPDVAYLYEGADKGKAPPVEAIEPQENLLYFIEKNAPKLAPWQRELVRIVRKIAQYFYPQRLTKVANEGAATFWHYTLLHELYDHGQVDDGFMLEWLSNHTDVVAQPPFDSDHYRGINPYALGFALYRDIRRICEHPTDEDRAWFPRLAGTNWIEAVHFAMSNFKDESLIEQYLSPKVMRDLRLFLLADEEADRSQYRVRAIHNDQGYAEVRRALAAQYRPETHTPPLAVTRFSADSDRALLLQHRVERGRLLEADATVELLGYVKELWQFDVVLEEVDDAGNRLKIHRT
;
A
#
# COMPACT_ATOMS: atom_id res chain seq x y z
N THR A 1 -50.07 -14.22 21.68
CA THR A 1 -48.92 -14.75 20.93
C THR A 1 -48.34 -13.63 20.04
N SER A 2 -47.42 -12.86 20.58
CA SER A 2 -46.74 -11.77 19.88
C SER A 2 -45.38 -12.28 19.42
N SER A 3 -45.22 -12.47 18.09
CA SER A 3 -43.95 -12.73 17.45
C SER A 3 -43.16 -11.42 17.39
N SER A 4 -42.15 -11.29 18.23
CA SER A 4 -41.14 -10.23 18.11
C SER A 4 -40.18 -10.58 16.97
N GLY A 5 -40.52 -10.15 15.76
CA GLY A 5 -39.61 -10.18 14.61
C GLY A 5 -38.48 -9.19 14.85
N THR A 6 -37.26 -9.69 14.94
CA THR A 6 -36.03 -8.88 14.90
C THR A 6 -36.02 -8.10 13.58
N PRO A 7 -35.89 -6.77 13.58
CA PRO A 7 -35.89 -6.02 12.35
C PRO A 7 -34.66 -6.44 11.52
N PRO A 8 -34.81 -6.65 10.20
CA PRO A 8 -33.66 -6.97 9.33
C PRO A 8 -32.67 -5.82 9.44
N LEU A 9 -31.41 -6.17 9.70
CA LEU A 9 -30.27 -5.27 9.59
C LEU A 9 -30.39 -4.53 8.24
N LYS A 10 -30.76 -3.26 8.30
CA LYS A 10 -30.77 -2.40 7.12
C LYS A 10 -29.36 -2.46 6.54
N ARG A 11 -29.21 -3.17 5.44
CA ARG A 11 -28.00 -3.11 4.61
C ARG A 11 -27.77 -1.64 4.29
N SER A 12 -26.84 -1.02 5.00
CA SER A 12 -26.29 0.24 4.57
C SER A 12 -25.69 -0.03 3.19
N ALA A 13 -26.37 0.41 2.13
CA ALA A 13 -26.01 0.19 0.74
C ALA A 13 -24.70 0.88 0.34
N ARG A 14 -23.86 1.25 1.32
CA ARG A 14 -22.59 1.98 1.13
C ARG A 14 -21.41 1.44 1.92
N ALA A 15 -21.46 0.22 2.45
CA ALA A 15 -20.22 -0.46 2.88
C ALA A 15 -19.42 -0.78 1.60
N GLN A 16 -18.61 0.16 1.17
CA GLN A 16 -17.73 0.05 0.03
C GLN A 16 -16.74 -1.08 0.34
N ARG A 17 -16.75 -2.11 -0.46
CA ARG A 17 -15.84 -3.26 -0.37
C ARG A 17 -14.42 -2.77 -0.69
N PRO A 18 -13.47 -2.64 0.29
CA PRO A 18 -12.22 -1.93 0.05
C PRO A 18 -11.38 -2.53 -1.07
N SER A 19 -11.22 -3.85 -1.14
CA SER A 19 -10.41 -4.50 -2.18
C SER A 19 -11.03 -4.39 -3.56
N ASN A 20 -12.30 -4.78 -3.73
CA ASN A 20 -13.03 -4.65 -5.00
C ASN A 20 -13.23 -3.19 -5.39
N TYR A 21 -13.36 -2.30 -4.41
CA TYR A 21 -13.51 -0.88 -4.67
C TYR A 21 -12.19 -0.25 -5.12
N LEU A 22 -11.07 -0.56 -4.46
CA LEU A 22 -9.73 -0.15 -4.89
C LEU A 22 -9.43 -0.70 -6.29
N PHE A 23 -9.73 -1.99 -6.52
CA PHE A 23 -9.52 -2.62 -7.82
C PHE A 23 -10.29 -1.91 -8.94
N ARG A 24 -11.59 -1.65 -8.74
CA ARG A 24 -12.42 -0.94 -9.72
C ARG A 24 -12.09 0.53 -9.91
N GLN A 25 -11.52 1.18 -8.90
CA GLN A 25 -11.18 2.60 -8.99
C GLN A 25 -9.86 2.88 -9.71
N PHE A 26 -8.88 2.01 -9.51
CA PHE A 26 -7.52 2.23 -9.97
C PHE A 26 -7.16 1.39 -11.17
N THR A 27 -7.96 0.37 -11.49
CA THR A 27 -7.69 -0.57 -12.56
C THR A 27 -8.90 -0.71 -13.49
N GLN A 28 -8.62 -0.85 -14.77
CA GLN A 28 -9.58 -1.35 -15.76
C GLN A 28 -9.12 -2.77 -16.11
N PRO A 29 -9.55 -3.81 -15.37
CA PRO A 29 -9.00 -5.16 -15.51
C PRO A 29 -9.16 -5.74 -16.92
N ASP A 30 -10.20 -5.34 -17.63
CA ASP A 30 -10.55 -5.89 -18.95
C ASP A 30 -9.59 -5.47 -20.07
N GLY A 31 -8.78 -4.44 -19.86
CA GLY A 31 -7.84 -3.93 -20.88
C GLY A 31 -6.36 -4.16 -20.58
N ILE A 32 -6.02 -4.90 -19.51
CA ILE A 32 -4.59 -4.99 -19.08
C ILE A 32 -3.74 -5.76 -20.08
N LEU A 33 -4.24 -6.86 -20.64
CA LEU A 33 -3.48 -7.67 -21.60
C LEU A 33 -3.17 -6.89 -22.87
N ASP A 34 -4.17 -6.16 -23.38
CA ASP A 34 -4.00 -5.29 -24.54
C ASP A 34 -3.00 -4.17 -24.22
N TYR A 35 -3.08 -3.62 -23.01
CA TYR A 35 -2.16 -2.58 -22.59
C TYR A 35 -0.72 -3.10 -22.41
N LEU A 36 -0.52 -4.29 -21.86
CA LEU A 36 0.80 -4.92 -21.77
C LEU A 36 1.37 -5.26 -23.15
N THR A 37 0.53 -5.70 -24.08
CA THR A 37 0.92 -5.93 -25.48
C THR A 37 1.35 -4.61 -26.14
N PHE A 38 0.58 -3.54 -25.96
CA PHE A 38 0.95 -2.20 -26.41
C PHE A 38 2.29 -1.75 -25.80
N ALA A 39 2.44 -1.89 -24.48
CA ALA A 39 3.66 -1.50 -23.76
C ALA A 39 4.92 -2.21 -24.31
N ARG A 40 4.81 -3.55 -24.48
CA ARG A 40 5.89 -4.36 -25.07
C ARG A 40 6.27 -3.87 -26.48
N ASN A 41 5.26 -3.69 -27.33
CA ASN A 41 5.53 -3.27 -28.71
C ASN A 41 6.11 -1.86 -28.78
N PHE A 42 5.67 -0.96 -27.90
CA PHE A 42 6.21 0.39 -27.79
C PHE A 42 7.68 0.39 -27.33
N ILE A 43 8.03 -0.42 -26.34
CA ILE A 43 9.43 -0.56 -25.87
C ILE A 43 10.32 -1.08 -27.01
N LEU A 44 9.91 -2.15 -27.70
CA LEU A 44 10.64 -2.69 -28.84
C LEU A 44 10.83 -1.66 -29.98
N ASP A 45 9.82 -0.85 -30.27
CA ASP A 45 9.93 0.24 -31.24
C ASP A 45 10.91 1.34 -30.77
N CYS A 46 10.91 1.66 -29.47
CA CYS A 46 11.90 2.60 -28.90
C CYS A 46 13.33 2.06 -29.02
N GLU A 47 13.58 0.79 -28.72
CA GLU A 47 14.89 0.15 -28.84
C GLU A 47 15.42 0.13 -30.28
N GLN A 48 14.51 0.06 -31.28
CA GLN A 48 14.90 0.13 -32.71
C GLN A 48 15.23 1.55 -33.16
N ARG A 49 14.64 2.58 -32.55
CA ARG A 49 14.77 3.99 -32.99
C ARG A 49 15.76 4.80 -32.18
N HIS A 50 16.09 4.35 -30.98
CA HIS A 50 16.97 5.03 -30.04
C HIS A 50 18.07 4.08 -29.56
N ASP A 51 19.08 4.61 -28.87
CA ASP A 51 20.05 3.75 -28.19
C ASP A 51 19.34 2.93 -27.12
N TRP A 52 19.45 1.60 -27.17
CA TRP A 52 18.81 0.70 -26.22
C TRP A 52 19.21 1.00 -24.77
N ARG A 53 20.43 1.50 -24.55
CA ARG A 53 20.91 1.89 -23.21
C ARG A 53 20.14 3.10 -22.66
N ASP A 54 19.74 4.04 -23.52
CA ASP A 54 18.93 5.17 -23.10
C ASP A 54 17.50 4.73 -22.77
N VAL A 55 16.95 3.76 -23.51
CA VAL A 55 15.64 3.17 -23.23
C VAL A 55 15.68 2.42 -21.90
N GLU A 56 16.69 1.57 -21.68
CA GLU A 56 16.90 0.83 -20.44
C GLU A 56 17.05 1.77 -19.24
N ARG A 57 17.90 2.79 -19.35
CA ARG A 57 18.10 3.80 -18.28
C ARG A 57 16.80 4.47 -17.86
N VAL A 58 15.97 4.88 -18.81
CA VAL A 58 14.66 5.49 -18.51
C VAL A 58 13.72 4.48 -17.83
N LEU A 59 13.68 3.24 -18.30
CA LEU A 59 12.88 2.18 -17.70
C LEU A 59 13.33 1.87 -16.27
N ASP A 60 14.63 1.76 -16.02
CA ASP A 60 15.20 1.50 -14.69
C ASP A 60 14.80 2.61 -13.71
N CYS A 61 14.95 3.87 -14.10
CA CYS A 61 14.49 5.00 -13.29
C CYS A 61 12.98 4.94 -13.02
N CYS A 62 12.18 4.61 -14.03
CA CYS A 62 10.74 4.48 -13.87
C CYS A 62 10.35 3.33 -12.95
N HIS A 63 11.03 2.18 -13.05
CA HIS A 63 10.78 1.02 -12.18
C HIS A 63 11.21 1.28 -10.75
N ALA A 64 12.35 1.91 -10.50
CA ALA A 64 12.79 2.34 -9.18
C ALA A 64 11.78 3.31 -8.54
N LEU A 65 11.19 4.21 -9.33
CA LEU A 65 10.20 5.19 -8.88
C LEU A 65 8.75 4.69 -8.94
N ALA A 66 8.49 3.48 -9.44
CA ALA A 66 7.14 2.93 -9.58
C ALA A 66 6.30 2.93 -8.27
N PRO A 67 6.89 2.64 -7.08
CA PRO A 67 6.17 2.74 -5.81
C PRO A 67 5.64 4.14 -5.50
N TYR A 68 6.28 5.18 -6.02
CA TYR A 68 5.89 6.59 -5.91
C TYR A 68 5.05 7.07 -7.11
N GLY A 69 4.78 6.18 -8.06
CA GLY A 69 4.01 6.44 -9.27
C GLY A 69 2.52 6.09 -9.15
N VAL A 70 2.01 5.83 -7.95
CA VAL A 70 0.65 5.37 -7.72
C VAL A 70 -0.20 6.39 -6.96
N ASP A 71 -1.49 6.44 -7.28
CA ASP A 71 -2.47 7.17 -6.49
C ASP A 71 -2.92 6.26 -5.34
N ARG A 72 -2.46 6.54 -4.14
CA ARG A 72 -2.79 5.74 -2.93
C ARG A 72 -4.23 5.92 -2.50
N TYR A 73 -4.80 7.10 -2.76
CA TYR A 73 -6.17 7.47 -2.41
C TYR A 73 -6.93 7.92 -3.65
N LYS A 74 -8.25 7.71 -3.66
CA LYS A 74 -9.10 8.22 -4.72
C LYS A 74 -9.09 9.74 -4.66
N LYS A 75 -8.49 10.35 -5.67
CA LYS A 75 -8.64 11.80 -5.90
C LYS A 75 -9.81 12.03 -6.86
N PRO A 76 -10.56 13.14 -6.72
CA PRO A 76 -11.53 13.54 -7.74
C PRO A 76 -10.85 13.65 -9.10
N ALA A 77 -11.64 13.50 -10.17
CA ALA A 77 -11.12 13.53 -11.54
C ALA A 77 -10.11 14.66 -11.72
N ARG A 78 -8.91 14.34 -12.19
CA ARG A 78 -7.80 15.28 -12.31
C ARG A 78 -8.17 16.35 -13.34
N LEU A 79 -8.11 17.58 -12.90
CA LEU A 79 -8.27 18.72 -13.77
C LEU A 79 -6.99 18.92 -14.61
N SER A 80 -7.10 19.63 -15.74
CA SER A 80 -5.89 20.09 -16.42
C SER A 80 -5.09 21.01 -15.50
N ALA A 81 -3.75 21.04 -15.63
CA ALA A 81 -2.88 21.88 -14.80
C ALA A 81 -3.30 23.36 -14.78
N ARG A 82 -3.94 23.86 -15.84
CA ARG A 82 -4.53 25.20 -15.89
C ARG A 82 -5.74 25.31 -14.96
N ARG A 83 -6.67 24.35 -15.02
CA ARG A 83 -7.88 24.37 -14.17
C ARG A 83 -7.57 24.13 -12.72
N GLU A 84 -6.53 23.33 -12.41
CA GLU A 84 -6.07 23.17 -11.05
C GLU A 84 -5.50 24.45 -10.47
N ARG A 85 -4.71 25.22 -11.25
CA ARG A 85 -4.21 26.54 -10.86
C ARG A 85 -5.34 27.56 -10.67
N GLU A 86 -6.31 27.60 -11.58
CA GLU A 86 -7.50 28.45 -11.47
C GLU A 86 -8.27 28.16 -10.18
N ARG A 87 -8.46 26.87 -9.85
CA ARG A 87 -9.16 26.40 -8.65
C ARG A 87 -8.41 26.70 -7.36
N LEU A 88 -7.08 26.57 -7.37
CA LEU A 88 -6.24 26.95 -6.25
C LEU A 88 -6.31 28.46 -5.99
N ALA A 89 -6.21 29.25 -7.05
CA ALA A 89 -6.35 30.71 -6.97
C ALA A 89 -7.75 31.15 -6.46
N GLU A 90 -8.81 30.45 -6.82
CA GLU A 90 -10.15 30.69 -6.29
C GLU A 90 -10.26 30.36 -4.79
N ARG A 91 -9.70 29.20 -4.37
CA ARG A 91 -9.67 28.81 -2.95
C ARG A 91 -8.89 29.81 -2.11
N MET A 92 -7.74 30.26 -2.59
CA MET A 92 -6.95 31.29 -1.91
C MET A 92 -7.68 32.63 -1.80
N ARG A 93 -8.34 33.08 -2.88
CA ARG A 93 -9.19 34.28 -2.85
C ARG A 93 -10.37 34.14 -1.90
N PHE A 94 -10.99 32.97 -1.84
CA PHE A 94 -12.08 32.67 -0.91
C PHE A 94 -11.57 32.70 0.55
N ALA A 95 -10.44 32.04 0.84
CA ALA A 95 -9.82 32.03 2.15
C ALA A 95 -9.46 33.46 2.61
N GLN A 96 -8.86 34.25 1.74
CA GLN A 96 -8.53 35.68 2.03
C GLN A 96 -9.76 36.52 2.35
N ARG A 97 -10.94 36.22 1.79
CA ARG A 97 -12.18 36.99 2.01
C ARG A 97 -12.95 36.58 3.26
N HIS A 98 -12.81 35.34 3.70
CA HIS A 98 -13.71 34.74 4.69
C HIS A 98 -13.00 34.25 5.96
N TYR A 99 -11.67 34.26 6.01
CA TYR A 99 -10.93 33.84 7.20
C TYR A 99 -10.49 35.04 8.04
N ASN A 100 -10.62 34.85 9.37
CA ASN A 100 -10.25 35.82 10.40
C ASN A 100 -8.77 36.24 10.24
N PRO A 101 -8.41 37.52 10.45
CA PRO A 101 -7.03 38.04 10.39
C PRO A 101 -6.02 37.21 11.21
N ASP A 102 -6.48 36.57 12.29
CA ASP A 102 -5.64 35.77 13.18
C ASP A 102 -5.10 34.46 12.56
N VAL A 103 -5.62 34.07 11.40
CA VAL A 103 -5.10 32.89 10.64
C VAL A 103 -4.28 33.32 9.42
N ALA A 104 -4.21 34.65 9.15
CA ALA A 104 -3.47 35.19 8.01
C ALA A 104 -1.97 34.96 8.12
N TYR A 105 -1.42 34.77 9.34
CA TYR A 105 0.01 34.46 9.54
C TYR A 105 0.43 33.12 8.94
N LEU A 106 -0.49 32.17 8.74
CA LEU A 106 -0.23 30.90 8.04
C LEU A 106 -0.01 31.12 6.54
N TYR A 107 -0.31 32.31 6.05
CA TYR A 107 -0.18 32.72 4.65
C TYR A 107 0.68 34.00 4.50
N GLU A 108 1.40 34.41 5.56
CA GLU A 108 2.33 35.56 5.53
C GLU A 108 3.54 35.27 4.67
N GLY A 109 3.43 35.67 3.45
CA GLY A 109 4.38 35.59 2.34
C GLY A 109 3.71 35.99 1.03
N ALA A 110 2.38 36.07 1.02
CA ALA A 110 1.63 36.54 -0.13
C ALA A 110 1.51 38.06 -0.07
N ASP A 111 2.32 38.73 -0.89
CA ASP A 111 2.27 40.18 -1.11
C ASP A 111 0.82 40.61 -1.42
N LYS A 112 0.28 41.55 -0.62
CA LYS A 112 -1.09 42.04 -0.75
C LYS A 112 -1.31 42.66 -2.14
N GLY A 113 -1.89 41.87 -3.06
CA GLY A 113 -2.28 42.36 -4.38
C GLY A 113 -1.65 41.65 -5.57
N LYS A 114 -0.70 40.75 -5.38
CA LYS A 114 -0.20 39.89 -6.46
C LYS A 114 -0.90 38.54 -6.42
N ALA A 115 -1.21 37.98 -7.58
CA ALA A 115 -1.60 36.57 -7.67
C ALA A 115 -0.54 35.72 -6.94
N PRO A 116 -0.93 34.70 -6.18
CA PRO A 116 0.05 33.84 -5.51
C PRO A 116 1.07 33.37 -6.55
N PRO A 117 2.37 33.32 -6.18
CA PRO A 117 3.39 32.85 -7.11
C PRO A 117 2.94 31.52 -7.71
N VAL A 118 3.11 31.38 -9.00
CA VAL A 118 2.72 30.19 -9.81
C VAL A 118 3.31 28.89 -9.23
N GLU A 119 4.16 28.99 -8.26
CA GLU A 119 5.01 27.97 -7.65
C GLU A 119 4.33 27.14 -6.53
N ALA A 120 3.23 27.61 -5.94
CA ALA A 120 2.53 26.83 -4.93
C ALA A 120 1.63 25.78 -5.60
N ILE A 121 2.13 24.58 -5.71
CA ILE A 121 1.38 23.43 -6.22
C ILE A 121 0.72 22.72 -5.03
N GLU A 122 -0.52 22.28 -5.19
CA GLU A 122 -1.11 21.33 -4.25
C GLU A 122 -0.18 20.09 -4.19
N PRO A 123 0.26 19.63 -3.00
CA PRO A 123 1.24 18.54 -2.90
C PRO A 123 0.85 17.33 -3.74
N GLN A 124 1.75 16.90 -4.62
CA GLN A 124 1.53 15.77 -5.52
C GLN A 124 2.30 14.55 -5.03
N GLU A 125 1.59 13.54 -4.54
CA GLU A 125 2.17 12.29 -4.04
C GLU A 125 2.54 11.34 -5.19
N ASN A 126 1.88 11.44 -6.35
CA ASN A 126 2.21 10.63 -7.52
C ASN A 126 3.35 11.26 -8.31
N LEU A 127 4.58 10.90 -7.93
CA LEU A 127 5.80 11.47 -8.49
C LEU A 127 5.95 11.20 -10.00
N LEU A 128 5.70 9.97 -10.45
CA LEU A 128 5.79 9.66 -11.88
C LEU A 128 4.74 10.41 -12.70
N TYR A 129 3.54 10.64 -12.14
CA TYR A 129 2.55 11.48 -12.83
C TYR A 129 3.02 12.92 -12.95
N PHE A 130 3.61 13.46 -11.88
CA PHE A 130 4.15 14.80 -11.90
C PHE A 130 5.27 14.96 -12.95
N ILE A 131 6.21 14.01 -12.98
CA ILE A 131 7.31 13.98 -13.95
C ILE A 131 6.75 13.83 -15.39
N GLU A 132 5.82 12.88 -15.62
CA GLU A 132 5.16 12.70 -16.93
C GLU A 132 4.59 14.01 -17.47
N LYS A 133 3.98 14.83 -16.61
CA LYS A 133 3.29 16.06 -17.04
C LYS A 133 4.19 17.29 -17.12
N ASN A 134 5.19 17.38 -16.28
CA ASN A 134 5.90 18.63 -16.05
C ASN A 134 7.40 18.60 -16.37
N ALA A 135 8.04 17.42 -16.50
CA ALA A 135 9.47 17.34 -16.80
C ALA A 135 9.80 18.04 -18.14
N PRO A 136 10.61 19.11 -18.13
CA PRO A 136 10.70 19.98 -19.30
C PRO A 136 11.54 19.41 -20.44
N LYS A 137 12.48 18.51 -20.13
CA LYS A 137 13.44 17.95 -21.11
C LYS A 137 13.11 16.54 -21.57
N LEU A 138 12.10 15.86 -20.97
CA LEU A 138 11.71 14.54 -21.43
C LEU A 138 11.20 14.56 -22.86
N ALA A 139 11.83 13.74 -23.72
CA ALA A 139 11.36 13.51 -25.07
C ALA A 139 9.99 12.80 -25.08
N PRO A 140 9.20 12.91 -26.16
CA PRO A 140 7.88 12.28 -26.22
C PRO A 140 7.88 10.78 -25.94
N TRP A 141 8.87 10.04 -26.44
CA TRP A 141 8.98 8.60 -26.20
C TRP A 141 9.32 8.26 -24.74
N GLN A 142 10.22 9.02 -24.12
CA GLN A 142 10.55 8.86 -22.70
C GLN A 142 9.32 9.12 -21.82
N ARG A 143 8.56 10.16 -22.14
CA ARG A 143 7.31 10.49 -21.44
C ARG A 143 6.26 9.40 -21.54
N GLU A 144 6.21 8.70 -22.68
CA GLU A 144 5.31 7.55 -22.84
C GLU A 144 5.78 6.34 -22.03
N LEU A 145 7.10 6.08 -21.94
CA LEU A 145 7.64 5.05 -21.05
C LEU A 145 7.29 5.32 -19.58
N VAL A 146 7.45 6.56 -19.10
CA VAL A 146 7.03 6.96 -17.75
C VAL A 146 5.53 6.69 -17.54
N ARG A 147 4.70 7.01 -18.54
CA ARG A 147 3.25 6.74 -18.48
C ARG A 147 2.95 5.26 -18.43
N ILE A 148 3.64 4.45 -19.22
CA ILE A 148 3.46 2.98 -19.27
C ILE A 148 3.76 2.39 -17.89
N VAL A 149 4.93 2.66 -17.33
CA VAL A 149 5.34 2.11 -16.03
C VAL A 149 4.38 2.58 -14.93
N ARG A 150 4.02 3.86 -14.92
CA ARG A 150 3.06 4.41 -13.95
C ARG A 150 1.69 3.72 -14.01
N LYS A 151 1.15 3.47 -15.20
CA LYS A 151 -0.15 2.79 -15.35
C LYS A 151 -0.09 1.33 -14.90
N ILE A 152 0.99 0.63 -15.23
CA ILE A 152 1.22 -0.75 -14.78
C ILE A 152 1.38 -0.78 -13.27
N ALA A 153 2.18 0.10 -12.68
CA ALA A 153 2.32 0.22 -11.23
C ALA A 153 0.97 0.49 -10.53
N GLN A 154 0.15 1.39 -11.08
CA GLN A 154 -1.18 1.67 -10.57
C GLN A 154 -2.12 0.45 -10.65
N TYR A 155 -2.03 -0.34 -11.74
CA TYR A 155 -2.82 -1.57 -11.89
C TYR A 155 -2.48 -2.59 -10.81
N PHE A 156 -1.18 -2.82 -10.53
CA PHE A 156 -0.75 -3.81 -9.55
C PHE A 156 -0.77 -3.31 -8.09
N TYR A 157 -0.99 -2.02 -7.87
CA TYR A 157 -0.98 -1.46 -6.52
C TYR A 157 -1.97 -2.11 -5.55
N PRO A 158 -3.26 -2.34 -5.89
CA PRO A 158 -4.20 -3.02 -5.00
C PRO A 158 -3.79 -4.45 -4.65
N GLN A 159 -3.18 -5.18 -5.60
CA GLN A 159 -2.73 -6.56 -5.38
C GLN A 159 -1.60 -6.63 -4.35
N ARG A 160 -0.73 -5.61 -4.31
CA ARG A 160 0.33 -5.51 -3.28
C ARG A 160 -0.23 -5.31 -1.88
N LEU A 161 -1.42 -4.72 -1.75
CA LEU A 161 -2.09 -4.46 -0.48
C LEU A 161 -2.95 -5.64 0.02
N THR A 162 -3.16 -6.64 -0.81
CA THR A 162 -4.08 -7.75 -0.55
C THR A 162 -3.43 -9.12 -0.83
N LYS A 163 -2.12 -9.23 -0.71
CA LYS A 163 -1.40 -10.47 -0.99
C LYS A 163 -1.76 -11.56 0.01
N VAL A 164 -1.71 -11.27 1.32
CA VAL A 164 -2.10 -12.22 2.37
C VAL A 164 -3.59 -12.58 2.26
N ALA A 165 -4.44 -11.57 2.01
CA ALA A 165 -5.87 -11.78 1.86
C ALA A 165 -6.21 -12.67 0.66
N ASN A 166 -5.62 -12.41 -0.51
CA ASN A 166 -5.91 -13.14 -1.74
C ASN A 166 -5.32 -14.55 -1.74
N GLU A 167 -4.04 -14.67 -1.43
CA GLU A 167 -3.35 -15.96 -1.43
C GLU A 167 -3.87 -16.87 -0.30
N GLY A 168 -4.14 -16.29 0.87
CA GLY A 168 -4.77 -17.00 1.98
C GLY A 168 -6.18 -17.47 1.63
N ALA A 169 -7.00 -16.65 0.99
CA ALA A 169 -8.34 -17.04 0.56
C ALA A 169 -8.30 -18.14 -0.50
N ALA A 170 -7.44 -18.01 -1.50
CA ALA A 170 -7.28 -19.04 -2.54
C ALA A 170 -6.87 -20.39 -1.92
N THR A 171 -5.87 -20.37 -1.03
CA THR A 171 -5.39 -21.57 -0.33
C THR A 171 -6.47 -22.17 0.58
N PHE A 172 -7.22 -21.33 1.31
CA PHE A 172 -8.30 -21.76 2.19
C PHE A 172 -9.44 -22.42 1.42
N TRP A 173 -9.89 -21.81 0.32
CA TRP A 173 -10.97 -22.39 -0.48
C TRP A 173 -10.52 -23.63 -1.22
N HIS A 174 -9.29 -23.65 -1.74
CA HIS A 174 -8.73 -24.85 -2.36
C HIS A 174 -8.70 -26.01 -1.36
N TYR A 175 -8.20 -25.77 -0.14
CA TYR A 175 -8.22 -26.76 0.93
C TYR A 175 -9.63 -27.22 1.28
N THR A 176 -10.54 -26.29 1.48
CA THR A 176 -11.92 -26.60 1.89
C THR A 176 -12.67 -27.40 0.83
N LEU A 177 -12.59 -26.98 -0.44
CA LEU A 177 -13.29 -27.65 -1.54
C LEU A 177 -12.75 -29.04 -1.82
N LEU A 178 -11.44 -29.23 -1.78
CA LEU A 178 -10.86 -30.56 -2.04
C LEU A 178 -11.15 -31.56 -0.93
N HIS A 179 -11.18 -31.13 0.34
CA HIS A 179 -11.63 -32.01 1.43
C HIS A 179 -13.10 -32.38 1.27
N GLU A 180 -13.96 -31.44 0.90
CA GLU A 180 -15.37 -31.70 0.63
C GLU A 180 -15.57 -32.71 -0.50
N LEU A 181 -14.81 -32.56 -1.60
CA LEU A 181 -14.84 -33.49 -2.72
C LEU A 181 -14.36 -34.89 -2.31
N TYR A 182 -13.33 -34.99 -1.48
CA TYR A 182 -12.82 -36.22 -0.94
C TYR A 182 -13.83 -36.91 -0.01
N ASP A 183 -14.43 -36.18 0.91
CA ASP A 183 -15.44 -36.67 1.83
C ASP A 183 -16.69 -37.22 1.10
N HIS A 184 -16.98 -36.66 -0.09
CA HIS A 184 -18.04 -37.16 -0.99
C HIS A 184 -17.59 -38.26 -1.98
N GLY A 185 -16.33 -38.73 -1.85
CA GLY A 185 -15.80 -39.80 -2.70
C GLY A 185 -15.59 -39.40 -4.18
N GLN A 186 -15.47 -38.11 -4.46
CA GLN A 186 -15.27 -37.60 -5.82
C GLN A 186 -13.80 -37.54 -6.24
N VAL A 187 -12.89 -37.65 -5.30
CA VAL A 187 -11.45 -37.79 -5.51
C VAL A 187 -10.92 -38.95 -4.67
N ASP A 188 -9.88 -39.62 -5.15
CA ASP A 188 -9.28 -40.79 -4.49
C ASP A 188 -8.15 -40.41 -3.51
N ASP A 189 -7.73 -41.43 -2.73
CA ASP A 189 -6.65 -41.28 -1.74
C ASP A 189 -5.32 -40.85 -2.38
N GLY A 190 -5.00 -41.37 -3.56
CA GLY A 190 -3.77 -41.05 -4.27
C GLY A 190 -3.68 -39.58 -4.64
N PHE A 191 -4.76 -39.06 -5.21
CA PHE A 191 -4.89 -37.63 -5.49
C PHE A 191 -4.76 -36.76 -4.23
N MET A 192 -5.45 -37.13 -3.14
CA MET A 192 -5.39 -36.40 -1.89
C MET A 192 -4.00 -36.37 -1.27
N LEU A 193 -3.26 -37.46 -1.31
CA LEU A 193 -1.90 -37.55 -0.80
C LEU A 193 -0.95 -36.63 -1.59
N GLU A 194 -1.02 -36.66 -2.92
CA GLU A 194 -0.22 -35.76 -3.78
C GLU A 194 -0.59 -34.30 -3.54
N TRP A 195 -1.88 -34.01 -3.49
CA TRP A 195 -2.34 -32.64 -3.23
C TRP A 195 -1.94 -32.14 -1.85
N LEU A 196 -2.06 -32.94 -0.78
CA LEU A 196 -1.66 -32.55 0.58
C LEU A 196 -0.16 -32.26 0.67
N SER A 197 0.68 -33.03 -0.05
CA SER A 197 2.12 -32.75 -0.14
C SER A 197 2.36 -31.37 -0.74
N ASN A 198 1.78 -31.08 -1.89
CA ASN A 198 1.91 -29.78 -2.56
C ASN A 198 1.34 -28.63 -1.70
N HIS A 199 0.19 -28.85 -1.06
CA HIS A 199 -0.41 -27.85 -0.17
C HIS A 199 0.50 -27.54 1.02
N THR A 200 1.11 -28.55 1.63
CA THR A 200 2.03 -28.38 2.75
C THR A 200 3.24 -27.54 2.36
N ASP A 201 3.79 -27.76 1.16
CA ASP A 201 4.92 -26.96 0.64
C ASP A 201 4.52 -25.49 0.44
N VAL A 202 3.32 -25.22 -0.09
CA VAL A 202 2.81 -23.86 -0.29
C VAL A 202 2.67 -23.11 1.03
N VAL A 203 2.14 -23.77 2.07
CA VAL A 203 1.91 -23.14 3.39
C VAL A 203 3.07 -23.33 4.36
N ALA A 204 4.20 -23.87 3.91
CA ALA A 204 5.36 -24.07 4.76
C ALA A 204 5.87 -22.73 5.31
N GLN A 205 6.02 -22.66 6.64
CA GLN A 205 6.62 -21.52 7.33
C GLN A 205 7.89 -21.98 8.02
N PRO A 206 9.07 -21.66 7.47
CA PRO A 206 10.33 -21.96 8.14
C PRO A 206 10.40 -21.29 9.51
N PRO A 207 10.99 -21.94 10.52
CA PRO A 207 11.27 -21.32 11.80
C PRO A 207 12.12 -20.07 11.65
N PHE A 208 11.97 -19.11 12.59
CA PHE A 208 12.67 -17.82 12.55
C PHE A 208 14.21 -17.97 12.52
N ASP A 209 14.74 -18.98 13.20
CA ASP A 209 16.16 -19.31 13.31
C ASP A 209 16.69 -20.15 12.14
N SER A 210 15.88 -20.47 11.16
CA SER A 210 16.28 -21.21 9.95
C SER A 210 16.95 -20.31 8.93
N ASP A 211 18.01 -20.83 8.27
CA ASP A 211 18.65 -20.18 7.12
C ASP A 211 17.67 -19.97 5.91
N HIS A 212 16.55 -20.67 5.91
CA HIS A 212 15.50 -20.53 4.91
C HIS A 212 14.44 -19.49 5.27
N TYR A 213 14.50 -18.87 6.44
CA TYR A 213 13.54 -17.85 6.84
C TYR A 213 13.70 -16.60 5.95
N ARG A 214 12.61 -16.19 5.32
CA ARG A 214 12.54 -15.00 4.46
C ARG A 214 11.37 -14.08 4.83
N GLY A 215 11.01 -14.10 6.10
CA GLY A 215 9.82 -13.43 6.62
C GLY A 215 8.62 -14.38 6.72
N ILE A 216 7.47 -13.82 7.04
CA ILE A 216 6.24 -14.61 7.16
C ILE A 216 5.70 -14.92 5.78
N ASN A 217 5.46 -16.21 5.52
CA ASN A 217 4.85 -16.66 4.28
C ASN A 217 3.39 -16.16 4.19
N PRO A 218 3.02 -15.33 3.20
CA PRO A 218 1.67 -14.78 3.07
C PRO A 218 0.60 -15.86 2.86
N TYR A 219 0.93 -16.98 2.21
CA TYR A 219 0.04 -18.13 2.06
C TYR A 219 -0.25 -18.77 3.41
N ALA A 220 0.80 -19.05 4.20
CA ALA A 220 0.67 -19.63 5.53
C ALA A 220 -0.15 -18.75 6.47
N LEU A 221 0.18 -17.46 6.53
CA LEU A 221 -0.52 -16.50 7.38
C LEU A 221 -1.99 -16.36 6.97
N GLY A 222 -2.25 -16.12 5.68
CA GLY A 222 -3.59 -15.94 5.18
C GLY A 222 -4.46 -17.19 5.35
N PHE A 223 -3.92 -18.35 5.05
CA PHE A 223 -4.58 -19.64 5.27
C PHE A 223 -4.93 -19.87 6.74
N ALA A 224 -3.97 -19.60 7.65
CA ALA A 224 -4.21 -19.72 9.08
C ALA A 224 -5.31 -18.77 9.56
N LEU A 225 -5.34 -17.51 9.08
CA LEU A 225 -6.39 -16.55 9.41
C LEU A 225 -7.78 -17.03 8.97
N TYR A 226 -7.96 -17.48 7.74
CA TYR A 226 -9.26 -17.93 7.25
C TYR A 226 -9.73 -19.23 7.89
N ARG A 227 -8.83 -20.18 8.14
CA ARG A 227 -9.14 -21.37 8.93
C ARG A 227 -9.58 -21.03 10.34
N ASP A 228 -8.92 -20.07 10.96
CA ASP A 228 -9.24 -19.66 12.32
C ASP A 228 -10.56 -18.88 12.39
N ILE A 229 -10.88 -18.05 11.40
CA ILE A 229 -12.21 -17.43 11.26
C ILE A 229 -13.29 -18.52 11.24
N ARG A 230 -13.13 -19.57 10.41
CA ARG A 230 -14.06 -20.69 10.36
C ARG A 230 -14.19 -21.39 11.71
N ARG A 231 -13.06 -21.73 12.34
CA ARG A 231 -13.01 -22.40 13.64
C ARG A 231 -13.74 -21.56 14.74
N ILE A 232 -13.47 -20.26 14.81
CA ILE A 232 -14.10 -19.36 15.78
C ILE A 232 -15.62 -19.31 15.58
N CYS A 233 -16.07 -19.37 14.34
CA CYS A 233 -17.51 -19.43 14.05
C CYS A 233 -18.14 -20.76 14.45
N GLU A 234 -17.49 -21.88 14.13
CA GLU A 234 -18.04 -23.22 14.36
C GLU A 234 -17.83 -23.73 15.80
N HIS A 235 -16.61 -23.50 16.34
CA HIS A 235 -16.18 -24.07 17.64
C HIS A 235 -15.43 -23.05 18.50
N PRO A 236 -16.09 -21.95 18.93
CA PRO A 236 -15.43 -20.91 19.71
C PRO A 236 -15.08 -21.38 21.12
N THR A 237 -13.84 -21.08 21.55
CA THR A 237 -13.42 -21.19 22.95
C THR A 237 -13.81 -19.95 23.75
N ASP A 238 -13.60 -19.95 25.07
CA ASP A 238 -13.83 -18.75 25.90
C ASP A 238 -12.85 -17.61 25.54
N GLU A 239 -11.60 -17.94 25.18
CA GLU A 239 -10.62 -16.99 24.65
C GLU A 239 -11.14 -16.33 23.36
N ASP A 240 -11.70 -17.14 22.44
CA ASP A 240 -12.26 -16.63 21.19
C ASP A 240 -13.48 -15.71 21.43
N ARG A 241 -14.33 -16.06 22.39
CA ARG A 241 -15.50 -15.23 22.76
C ARG A 241 -15.06 -13.89 23.35
N ALA A 242 -13.98 -13.88 24.13
CA ALA A 242 -13.41 -12.65 24.68
C ALA A 242 -12.78 -11.78 23.57
N TRP A 243 -12.02 -12.37 22.66
CA TRP A 243 -11.31 -11.64 21.60
C TRP A 243 -12.20 -11.26 20.41
N PHE A 244 -13.18 -12.10 20.08
CA PHE A 244 -14.03 -11.97 18.90
C PHE A 244 -15.54 -12.15 19.23
N PRO A 245 -16.12 -11.36 20.14
CA PRO A 245 -17.49 -11.57 20.62
C PRO A 245 -18.55 -11.45 19.51
N ARG A 246 -18.24 -10.77 18.40
CA ARG A 246 -19.15 -10.61 17.25
C ARG A 246 -18.99 -11.68 16.18
N LEU A 247 -17.94 -12.49 16.25
CA LEU A 247 -17.61 -13.52 15.28
C LEU A 247 -17.94 -14.91 15.80
N ALA A 248 -17.71 -15.14 17.12
CA ALA A 248 -17.90 -16.43 17.75
C ALA A 248 -19.34 -16.96 17.61
N GLY A 249 -19.48 -18.16 17.04
CA GLY A 249 -20.76 -18.81 16.83
C GLY A 249 -21.62 -18.26 15.68
N THR A 250 -21.03 -17.45 14.78
CA THR A 250 -21.76 -16.95 13.60
C THR A 250 -21.58 -17.88 12.38
N ASN A 251 -22.22 -17.53 11.26
CA ASN A 251 -22.06 -18.28 10.01
C ASN A 251 -20.65 -18.05 9.43
N TRP A 252 -19.86 -19.13 9.34
CA TRP A 252 -18.47 -19.04 8.90
C TRP A 252 -18.32 -18.64 7.41
N ILE A 253 -19.25 -19.06 6.54
CA ILE A 253 -19.22 -18.70 5.11
C ILE A 253 -19.40 -17.18 4.95
N GLU A 254 -20.39 -16.62 5.66
CA GLU A 254 -20.62 -15.17 5.63
C GLU A 254 -19.45 -14.40 6.24
N ALA A 255 -18.86 -14.90 7.33
CA ALA A 255 -17.71 -14.27 7.98
C ALA A 255 -16.45 -14.28 7.09
N VAL A 256 -16.12 -15.42 6.48
CA VAL A 256 -15.00 -15.53 5.51
C VAL A 256 -15.25 -14.64 4.30
N HIS A 257 -16.45 -14.67 3.73
CA HIS A 257 -16.80 -13.83 2.59
C HIS A 257 -16.74 -12.34 2.92
N PHE A 258 -17.15 -11.97 4.13
CA PHE A 258 -17.02 -10.59 4.63
C PHE A 258 -15.54 -10.18 4.76
N ALA A 259 -14.71 -11.05 5.35
CA ALA A 259 -13.28 -10.82 5.49
C ALA A 259 -12.60 -10.63 4.12
N MET A 260 -12.84 -11.54 3.17
CA MET A 260 -12.29 -11.44 1.80
C MET A 260 -12.72 -10.17 1.06
N SER A 261 -13.94 -9.68 1.32
CA SER A 261 -14.52 -8.59 0.54
C SER A 261 -14.20 -7.20 1.08
N ASN A 262 -13.78 -7.08 2.35
CA ASN A 262 -13.74 -5.80 3.04
C ASN A 262 -12.38 -5.41 3.61
N PHE A 263 -11.39 -6.30 3.62
CA PHE A 263 -10.09 -6.04 4.24
C PHE A 263 -8.93 -6.12 3.25
N LYS A 264 -7.95 -5.27 3.45
CA LYS A 264 -6.59 -5.39 2.94
C LYS A 264 -5.72 -6.11 4.00
N ASP A 265 -4.49 -6.50 3.65
CA ASP A 265 -3.63 -7.29 4.52
C ASP A 265 -3.48 -6.71 5.93
N GLU A 266 -3.11 -5.42 6.04
CA GLU A 266 -2.99 -4.73 7.32
C GLU A 266 -4.25 -4.90 8.18
N SER A 267 -5.40 -4.53 7.63
CA SER A 267 -6.67 -4.55 8.37
C SER A 267 -7.22 -5.96 8.59
N LEU A 268 -6.91 -6.92 7.72
CA LEU A 268 -7.24 -8.33 7.92
C LEU A 268 -6.48 -8.89 9.13
N ILE A 269 -5.19 -8.62 9.21
CA ILE A 269 -4.33 -9.03 10.33
C ILE A 269 -4.80 -8.34 11.62
N GLU A 270 -5.02 -7.03 11.58
CA GLU A 270 -5.46 -6.27 12.74
C GLU A 270 -6.81 -6.75 13.29
N GLN A 271 -7.73 -7.17 12.40
CA GLN A 271 -9.06 -7.63 12.78
C GLN A 271 -9.11 -9.10 13.22
N TYR A 272 -8.37 -10.01 12.55
CA TYR A 272 -8.59 -11.45 12.66
C TYR A 272 -7.41 -12.26 13.18
N LEU A 273 -6.22 -11.69 13.38
CA LEU A 273 -5.11 -12.43 13.95
C LEU A 273 -5.37 -12.77 15.42
N SER A 274 -5.71 -14.01 15.70
CA SER A 274 -6.05 -14.49 17.04
C SER A 274 -4.81 -14.89 17.85
N PRO A 275 -4.91 -14.95 19.19
CA PRO A 275 -3.88 -15.55 20.05
C PRO A 275 -3.49 -16.97 19.64
N LYS A 276 -4.48 -17.78 19.19
CA LYS A 276 -4.23 -19.13 18.70
C LYS A 276 -3.32 -19.14 17.46
N VAL A 277 -3.65 -18.33 16.45
CA VAL A 277 -2.82 -18.24 15.24
C VAL A 277 -1.42 -17.73 15.56
N MET A 278 -1.28 -16.77 16.50
CA MET A 278 0.03 -16.30 16.94
C MET A 278 0.86 -17.41 17.60
N ARG A 279 0.23 -18.25 18.42
CA ARG A 279 0.88 -19.42 19.02
C ARG A 279 1.27 -20.46 17.99
N ASP A 280 0.35 -20.80 17.08
CA ASP A 280 0.56 -21.81 16.03
C ASP A 280 1.73 -21.42 15.08
N LEU A 281 1.81 -20.14 14.71
CA LEU A 281 2.87 -19.61 13.86
C LEU A 281 4.09 -19.12 14.66
N ARG A 282 4.10 -19.28 15.99
CA ARG A 282 5.16 -18.86 16.90
C ARG A 282 5.59 -17.41 16.70
N LEU A 283 4.58 -16.52 16.55
CA LEU A 283 4.81 -15.10 16.36
C LEU A 283 5.24 -14.44 17.69
N PHE A 284 6.27 -13.63 17.63
CA PHE A 284 6.79 -12.85 18.76
C PHE A 284 7.36 -11.53 18.28
N LEU A 285 7.58 -10.59 19.21
CA LEU A 285 8.27 -9.34 18.92
C LEU A 285 9.73 -9.44 19.35
N LEU A 286 10.61 -9.03 18.46
CA LEU A 286 12.01 -8.78 18.75
C LEU A 286 12.23 -7.30 19.04
N ALA A 287 13.12 -7.02 19.98
CA ALA A 287 13.68 -5.69 20.17
C ALA A 287 15.21 -5.81 20.12
N ASP A 288 15.84 -4.82 19.49
CA ASP A 288 17.28 -4.69 19.52
C ASP A 288 17.74 -4.45 20.97
N GLU A 289 18.80 -5.12 21.39
CA GLU A 289 19.46 -4.80 22.64
C GLU A 289 20.37 -3.57 22.39
N GLU A 290 20.08 -2.44 23.04
CA GLU A 290 20.88 -1.21 22.87
C GLU A 290 22.35 -1.41 23.26
N ALA A 291 22.61 -2.34 24.20
CA ALA A 291 23.95 -2.66 24.70
C ALA A 291 24.75 -3.59 23.78
N ASP A 292 24.09 -4.44 22.99
CA ASP A 292 24.74 -5.38 22.07
C ASP A 292 23.88 -5.62 20.84
N ARG A 293 24.22 -4.99 19.72
CA ARG A 293 23.50 -5.11 18.44
C ARG A 293 23.54 -6.50 17.81
N SER A 294 24.33 -7.42 18.35
CA SER A 294 24.36 -8.83 17.91
C SER A 294 23.30 -9.68 18.60
N GLN A 295 22.60 -9.15 19.60
CA GLN A 295 21.60 -9.87 20.39
C GLN A 295 20.21 -9.27 20.20
N TYR A 296 19.22 -10.15 20.03
CA TYR A 296 17.81 -9.79 20.01
C TYR A 296 17.14 -10.26 21.28
N ARG A 297 16.32 -9.41 21.86
CA ARG A 297 15.51 -9.75 23.03
C ARG A 297 14.07 -9.98 22.61
N VAL A 298 13.50 -11.12 22.99
CA VAL A 298 12.06 -11.36 22.82
C VAL A 298 11.30 -10.45 23.79
N ARG A 299 10.49 -9.53 23.26
CA ARG A 299 9.77 -8.53 24.04
C ARG A 299 8.33 -8.93 24.36
N ALA A 300 7.67 -9.66 23.46
CA ALA A 300 6.30 -10.05 23.66
C ALA A 300 6.18 -11.34 24.43
N ILE A 301 5.39 -11.30 25.47
CA ILE A 301 4.94 -12.44 26.27
C ILE A 301 3.53 -12.86 25.87
N HIS A 302 3.21 -14.15 26.08
CA HIS A 302 1.92 -14.73 25.74
C HIS A 302 0.85 -14.35 26.77
N ASN A 303 0.47 -13.08 26.78
CA ASN A 303 -0.68 -12.54 27.51
C ASN A 303 -1.47 -11.58 26.59
N ASP A 304 -2.64 -11.12 27.03
CA ASP A 304 -3.53 -10.29 26.19
C ASP A 304 -2.86 -9.02 25.66
N GLN A 305 -2.04 -8.38 26.47
CA GLN A 305 -1.28 -7.20 26.06
C GLN A 305 -0.22 -7.56 25.01
N GLY A 306 0.55 -8.63 25.24
CA GLY A 306 1.58 -9.10 24.30
C GLY A 306 0.97 -9.53 22.97
N TYR A 307 -0.17 -10.24 22.96
CA TYR A 307 -0.88 -10.59 21.75
C TYR A 307 -1.38 -9.35 20.99
N ALA A 308 -1.91 -8.34 21.70
CA ALA A 308 -2.33 -7.09 21.08
C ALA A 308 -1.14 -6.31 20.49
N GLU A 309 0.03 -6.37 21.10
CA GLU A 309 1.27 -5.77 20.58
C GLU A 309 1.77 -6.50 19.33
N VAL A 310 1.84 -7.84 19.34
CA VAL A 310 2.22 -8.65 18.19
C VAL A 310 1.29 -8.37 17.00
N ARG A 311 -0.02 -8.36 17.23
CA ARG A 311 -1.02 -8.05 16.20
C ARG A 311 -0.77 -6.69 15.56
N ARG A 312 -0.61 -5.64 16.37
CA ARG A 312 -0.37 -4.28 15.88
C ARG A 312 0.95 -4.16 15.13
N ALA A 313 2.01 -4.79 15.65
CA ALA A 313 3.32 -4.76 15.03
C ALA A 313 3.34 -5.49 13.68
N LEU A 314 2.71 -6.67 13.62
CA LEU A 314 2.60 -7.40 12.36
C LEU A 314 1.74 -6.65 11.35
N ALA A 315 0.57 -6.14 11.74
CA ALA A 315 -0.28 -5.33 10.86
C ALA A 315 0.48 -4.10 10.32
N ALA A 316 1.29 -3.45 11.16
CA ALA A 316 2.08 -2.29 10.75
C ALA A 316 3.13 -2.62 9.67
N GLN A 317 3.63 -3.87 9.60
CA GLN A 317 4.55 -4.30 8.54
C GLN A 317 3.89 -4.34 7.16
N TYR A 318 2.56 -4.52 7.10
CA TYR A 318 1.80 -4.54 5.86
C TYR A 318 1.26 -3.17 5.45
N ARG A 319 1.62 -2.09 6.16
CA ARG A 319 1.29 -0.71 5.76
C ARG A 319 2.13 -0.31 4.56
N PRO A 320 1.53 0.28 3.52
CA PRO A 320 2.29 0.77 2.37
C PRO A 320 3.40 1.75 2.75
N GLU A 321 3.15 2.59 3.75
CA GLU A 321 4.06 3.63 4.23
C GLU A 321 5.33 3.04 4.88
N THR A 322 5.26 1.81 5.38
CA THR A 322 6.43 1.11 5.98
C THR A 322 7.49 0.79 4.92
N HIS A 323 7.05 0.42 3.70
CA HIS A 323 7.95 0.03 2.62
C HIS A 323 8.20 1.15 1.61
N THR A 324 7.31 2.13 1.56
CA THR A 324 7.38 3.25 0.62
C THR A 324 6.98 4.51 1.37
N PRO A 325 7.93 5.19 2.02
CA PRO A 325 7.65 6.43 2.73
C PRO A 325 6.95 7.44 1.81
N PRO A 326 5.93 8.17 2.26
CA PRO A 326 5.23 9.12 1.42
C PRO A 326 6.14 10.30 1.05
N LEU A 327 6.28 10.55 -0.24
CA LEU A 327 6.95 11.70 -0.79
C LEU A 327 5.94 12.55 -1.57
N ALA A 328 6.01 13.85 -1.42
CA ALA A 328 5.18 14.78 -2.17
C ALA A 328 6.02 15.85 -2.87
N VAL A 329 5.68 16.17 -4.11
CA VAL A 329 6.19 17.36 -4.77
C VAL A 329 5.44 18.57 -4.19
N THR A 330 6.17 19.47 -3.56
CA THR A 330 5.58 20.67 -2.94
C THR A 330 5.85 21.93 -3.74
N ARG A 331 6.96 21.99 -4.45
CA ARG A 331 7.34 23.15 -5.27
C ARG A 331 8.22 22.74 -6.45
N PHE A 332 8.07 23.43 -7.56
CA PHE A 332 9.08 23.49 -8.61
C PHE A 332 9.16 24.92 -9.16
N SER A 333 10.35 25.34 -9.52
CA SER A 333 10.57 26.66 -10.09
C SER A 333 10.51 26.55 -11.62
N ALA A 334 9.46 27.09 -12.23
CA ALA A 334 9.28 27.02 -13.69
C ALA A 334 10.16 28.02 -14.45
N ASP A 335 10.46 29.16 -13.84
CA ASP A 335 11.06 30.32 -14.49
C ASP A 335 12.52 30.61 -14.08
N SER A 336 13.08 29.82 -13.11
CA SER A 336 14.45 30.04 -12.65
C SER A 336 15.34 28.82 -12.90
N ASP A 337 15.76 28.12 -11.85
CA ASP A 337 16.66 26.98 -11.85
C ASP A 337 15.99 25.65 -12.18
N ARG A 338 14.66 25.63 -12.24
CA ARG A 338 13.81 24.43 -12.46
C ARG A 338 14.04 23.32 -11.43
N ALA A 339 14.58 23.69 -10.26
CA ALA A 339 14.78 22.75 -9.17
C ALA A 339 13.43 22.16 -8.69
N LEU A 340 13.44 20.88 -8.37
CA LEU A 340 12.29 20.14 -7.86
C LEU A 340 12.42 20.00 -6.35
N LEU A 341 11.43 20.48 -5.60
CA LEU A 341 11.36 20.29 -4.16
C LEU A 341 10.39 19.17 -3.81
N LEU A 342 10.92 18.12 -3.22
CA LEU A 342 10.20 17.02 -2.60
C LEU A 342 10.13 17.22 -1.09
N GLN A 343 9.09 16.71 -0.47
CA GLN A 343 8.93 16.73 0.97
C GLN A 343 8.50 15.37 1.49
N HIS A 344 9.13 14.94 2.58
CA HIS A 344 8.75 13.79 3.39
C HIS A 344 8.33 14.29 4.77
N ARG A 345 7.12 13.91 5.21
CA ARG A 345 6.69 14.15 6.60
C ARG A 345 7.17 13.00 7.48
N VAL A 346 7.98 13.33 8.48
CA VAL A 346 8.58 12.37 9.39
C VAL A 346 7.54 11.93 10.41
N GLU A 347 7.19 10.65 10.39
CA GLU A 347 6.29 10.06 11.36
C GLU A 347 7.08 9.39 12.49
N ARG A 348 6.70 9.66 13.74
CA ARG A 348 7.31 9.05 14.95
C ARG A 348 8.83 9.20 15.04
N GLY A 349 9.38 10.29 14.50
CA GLY A 349 10.81 10.58 14.53
C GLY A 349 11.68 9.70 13.62
N ARG A 350 11.10 8.86 12.75
CA ARG A 350 11.84 8.00 11.84
C ARG A 350 12.22 8.75 10.57
N LEU A 351 13.49 9.14 10.47
CA LEU A 351 14.07 9.73 9.27
C LEU A 351 14.26 8.68 8.16
N LEU A 352 14.36 9.18 6.93
CA LEU A 352 14.70 8.36 5.77
C LEU A 352 16.14 7.84 5.86
N GLU A 353 16.35 6.63 5.35
CA GLU A 353 17.68 6.06 5.22
C GLU A 353 18.48 6.86 4.18
N ALA A 354 19.70 7.25 4.51
CA ALA A 354 20.46 8.25 3.76
C ALA A 354 20.85 7.74 2.35
N ASP A 355 21.41 6.54 2.25
CA ASP A 355 21.95 6.00 0.99
C ASP A 355 20.82 5.70 0.01
N ALA A 356 19.75 5.05 0.47
CA ALA A 356 18.56 4.79 -0.34
C ALA A 356 17.87 6.10 -0.80
N THR A 357 17.93 7.15 0.04
CA THR A 357 17.38 8.45 -0.32
C THR A 357 18.19 9.11 -1.42
N VAL A 358 19.51 9.07 -1.32
CA VAL A 358 20.42 9.64 -2.36
C VAL A 358 20.22 8.89 -3.68
N GLU A 359 20.14 7.57 -3.64
CA GLU A 359 19.89 6.76 -4.83
C GLU A 359 18.53 7.11 -5.48
N LEU A 360 17.47 7.19 -4.68
CA LEU A 360 16.14 7.60 -5.15
C LEU A 360 16.16 8.98 -5.81
N LEU A 361 16.83 9.95 -5.20
CA LEU A 361 16.96 11.29 -5.77
C LEU A 361 17.75 11.28 -7.07
N GLY A 362 18.72 10.38 -7.22
CA GLY A 362 19.42 10.13 -8.47
C GLY A 362 18.49 9.75 -9.62
N TYR A 363 17.58 8.79 -9.37
CA TYR A 363 16.56 8.39 -10.36
C TYR A 363 15.59 9.53 -10.69
N VAL A 364 15.18 10.31 -9.69
CA VAL A 364 14.32 11.48 -9.92
C VAL A 364 15.05 12.52 -10.78
N LYS A 365 16.32 12.80 -10.49
CA LYS A 365 17.14 13.77 -11.23
C LYS A 365 17.34 13.34 -12.68
N GLU A 366 17.57 12.06 -12.92
CA GLU A 366 17.73 11.51 -14.27
C GLU A 366 16.49 11.76 -15.14
N LEU A 367 15.29 11.59 -14.59
CA LEU A 367 14.04 11.87 -15.31
C LEU A 367 13.69 13.36 -15.33
N TRP A 368 13.97 14.10 -14.28
CA TRP A 368 13.64 15.52 -14.18
C TRP A 368 14.61 16.42 -14.94
N GLN A 369 15.89 16.01 -15.02
CA GLN A 369 16.98 16.69 -15.71
C GLN A 369 17.41 18.06 -15.12
N PHE A 370 17.09 18.30 -13.84
CA PHE A 370 17.50 19.46 -13.04
C PHE A 370 17.69 19.03 -11.58
N ASP A 371 18.18 19.93 -10.75
CA ASP A 371 18.43 19.63 -9.33
C ASP A 371 17.16 19.24 -8.59
N VAL A 372 17.32 18.27 -7.68
CA VAL A 372 16.25 17.77 -6.83
C VAL A 372 16.66 17.92 -5.39
N VAL A 373 15.77 18.46 -4.59
CA VAL A 373 15.94 18.63 -3.14
C VAL A 373 14.82 17.89 -2.43
N LEU A 374 15.16 17.14 -1.40
CA LEU A 374 14.19 16.52 -0.51
C LEU A 374 14.35 17.09 0.89
N GLU A 375 13.26 17.59 1.43
CA GLU A 375 13.18 18.04 2.82
C GLU A 375 12.40 17.03 3.66
N GLU A 376 12.97 16.62 4.79
CA GLU A 376 12.26 15.91 5.83
C GLU A 376 11.74 16.92 6.85
N VAL A 377 10.43 16.91 7.11
CA VAL A 377 9.74 17.85 7.99
C VAL A 377 8.97 17.15 9.09
N ASP A 378 8.84 17.77 10.25
CA ASP A 378 7.94 17.32 11.32
C ASP A 378 6.47 17.65 11.04
N ASP A 379 5.58 17.30 11.97
CA ASP A 379 4.14 17.57 11.86
C ASP A 379 3.81 19.08 11.87
N ALA A 380 4.68 19.91 12.45
CA ALA A 380 4.55 21.36 12.46
C ALA A 380 5.11 22.01 11.18
N GLY A 381 5.74 21.22 10.29
CA GLY A 381 6.37 21.72 9.07
C GLY A 381 7.80 22.23 9.26
N ASN A 382 8.40 22.04 10.44
CA ASN A 382 9.79 22.43 10.67
C ASN A 382 10.70 21.44 9.96
N ARG A 383 11.73 21.96 9.30
CA ARG A 383 12.72 21.16 8.58
C ARG A 383 13.66 20.45 9.54
N LEU A 384 13.71 19.13 9.42
CA LEU A 384 14.59 18.27 10.21
C LEU A 384 15.88 17.92 9.46
N LYS A 385 15.77 17.61 8.17
CA LYS A 385 16.91 17.21 7.33
C LYS A 385 16.69 17.61 5.87
N ILE A 386 17.81 17.78 5.14
CA ILE A 386 17.80 18.06 3.70
C ILE A 386 18.70 17.08 3.00
N HIS A 387 18.21 16.55 1.89
CA HIS A 387 18.99 15.76 0.93
C HIS A 387 19.02 16.49 -0.42
N ARG A 388 20.14 16.44 -1.10
CA ARG A 388 20.36 17.10 -2.41
C ARG A 388 21.07 16.16 -3.37
N THR A 389 20.77 16.30 -4.66
CA THR A 389 21.49 15.60 -5.76
C THR A 389 22.59 16.45 -6.31
#